data_43af640501c2cc5759bc7b9bd46709ca
#
_entry.id   43af640501c2cc5759bc7b9bd46709ca
#
_cell.length_a   1.000
_cell.length_b   1.000
_cell.length_c   1.000
_cell.angle_alpha   90.00
_cell.angle_beta   90.00
_cell.angle_gamma   90.00
#
_symmetry.space_group_name_H-M   'P 1'
#
loop_
_entity.id
_entity.type
_entity.pdbx_description
1 polymer ?
#
loop_
_entity_poly.entity_id
_entity_poly.type
_entity_poly.pdbx_seq_one_letter_code
_entity_poly.pdbx_strand_id
1 'polypeptide(L)'
;MLNTDRHPCFNVAVKGECGRVHLPVAPKCNIMCNYCNRKYDCVNESRPGVTSAVLKPRQAIAYLEQVLEAEPRITVAGIAGPGDPFANPKETLETIRLIRRRFPDLLLCLATNGLGLPPHLDELAELQVSHVTLTVNAVDPEIGAKIYSWVRDGKVIYRGLKAAEVLLERQLESIAGLKARGITVKINTIIIPGINDRHVQEVATRMAELGVDILNCMPVFPTADTPFGHLPEPLPEQMTGIRREAETIIPQMHHCTRCRADAVGLLEADRTDEFRGCLSACAGSVPAAADRPYVAVATQEGVLVNLHLGEAASFQIWGIKDGAYKMLEERPAPRPGGGADRWWTMAETMKDCRAVLVSGIGDTPAAVLSEAGVEPVVMNGFIAMALTAIYGGGDLSGLKGRRRGVAGGCSQKKSGEGCM
;
A
#
# COMPACT_ATOMS: atom_id res chain seq x y z
N MET A 1 -12.73 6.25 23.98
CA MET A 1 -12.72 7.15 22.82
C MET A 1 -11.26 7.45 22.50
N LEU A 2 -10.84 7.32 21.23
CA LEU A 2 -9.46 7.61 20.84
C LEU A 2 -9.12 9.07 21.06
N ASN A 3 -7.93 9.34 21.59
CA ASN A 3 -7.46 10.74 21.77
C ASN A 3 -6.82 11.23 20.46
N THR A 4 -7.62 11.87 19.60
CA THR A 4 -7.22 12.38 18.29
C THR A 4 -6.21 13.52 18.36
N ASP A 5 -6.08 14.22 19.50
CA ASP A 5 -5.12 15.31 19.70
C ASP A 5 -3.65 14.84 19.71
N ARG A 6 -3.43 13.51 19.80
CA ARG A 6 -2.09 12.89 19.72
C ARG A 6 -1.56 12.69 18.31
N HIS A 7 -2.23 13.24 17.29
CA HIS A 7 -1.75 13.14 15.90
C HIS A 7 -0.80 14.31 15.57
N PRO A 8 0.52 14.05 15.37
CA PRO A 8 1.51 15.11 15.22
C PRO A 8 1.33 15.98 13.96
N CYS A 9 0.71 15.46 12.89
CA CYS A 9 0.44 16.25 11.69
C CYS A 9 -0.76 17.19 11.82
N PHE A 10 -1.62 16.99 12.81
CA PHE A 10 -2.82 17.79 13.03
C PHE A 10 -2.72 18.66 14.30
N ASN A 11 -1.82 18.29 15.21
CA ASN A 11 -1.56 19.04 16.43
C ASN A 11 -0.06 19.33 16.58
N VAL A 12 0.33 20.57 16.33
CA VAL A 12 1.73 21.00 16.40
C VAL A 12 2.32 20.88 17.80
N ALA A 13 1.50 20.96 18.85
CA ALA A 13 1.97 20.90 20.24
C ALA A 13 2.59 19.55 20.60
N VAL A 14 2.17 18.47 19.95
CA VAL A 14 2.64 17.10 20.23
C VAL A 14 3.70 16.58 19.24
N LYS A 15 4.18 17.39 18.30
CA LYS A 15 5.11 16.96 17.24
C LYS A 15 6.44 16.40 17.76
N GLY A 16 6.89 16.80 18.94
CA GLY A 16 8.10 16.32 19.63
C GLY A 16 7.87 15.14 20.58
N GLU A 17 6.60 14.81 20.89
CA GLU A 17 6.23 13.76 21.86
C GLU A 17 5.55 12.57 21.19
N CYS A 18 4.76 12.81 20.14
CA CYS A 18 4.00 11.82 19.41
C CYS A 18 4.61 11.56 18.04
N GLY A 19 4.76 10.28 17.69
CA GLY A 19 5.33 9.83 16.43
C GLY A 19 4.31 9.17 15.50
N ARG A 20 4.76 8.94 14.28
CA ARG A 20 4.00 8.21 13.26
C ARG A 20 4.87 7.09 12.65
N VAL A 21 4.19 6.04 12.18
CA VAL A 21 4.75 5.04 11.28
C VAL A 21 3.88 4.94 10.04
N HIS A 22 4.48 4.97 8.86
CA HIS A 22 3.79 4.72 7.61
C HIS A 22 4.03 3.28 7.15
N LEU A 23 2.95 2.63 6.74
CA LEU A 23 2.95 1.24 6.28
C LEU A 23 2.79 1.22 4.76
N PRO A 24 3.82 0.86 4.00
CA PRO A 24 3.81 0.91 2.53
C PRO A 24 3.10 -0.31 1.94
N VAL A 25 1.76 -0.35 2.04
CA VAL A 25 0.93 -1.48 1.57
C VAL A 25 0.19 -1.18 0.26
N ALA A 26 0.27 0.04 -0.25
CA ALA A 26 -0.55 0.53 -1.36
C ALA A 26 0.29 0.92 -2.61
N PRO A 27 0.85 -0.04 -3.37
CA PRO A 27 1.77 0.27 -4.47
C PRO A 27 1.09 0.81 -5.74
N LYS A 28 -0.19 0.53 -5.99
CA LYS A 28 -0.90 0.98 -7.20
C LYS A 28 -1.47 2.37 -7.01
N CYS A 29 -1.73 3.09 -8.13
CA CYS A 29 -2.48 4.33 -8.14
C CYS A 29 -3.48 4.32 -9.30
N ASN A 30 -4.61 5.00 -9.11
CA ASN A 30 -5.72 5.08 -10.07
C ASN A 30 -5.78 6.42 -10.82
N ILE A 31 -4.81 7.31 -10.59
CA ILE A 31 -4.63 8.55 -11.35
C ILE A 31 -3.16 8.72 -11.79
N MET A 32 -2.92 9.60 -12.76
CA MET A 32 -1.56 10.04 -13.13
C MET A 32 -1.50 11.56 -13.11
N CYS A 33 -0.81 12.10 -12.12
CA CYS A 33 -0.48 13.51 -12.05
C CYS A 33 0.70 13.83 -12.98
N ASN A 34 0.70 15.02 -13.63
CA ASN A 34 1.74 15.43 -14.56
C ASN A 34 3.10 15.71 -13.91
N TYR A 35 3.19 15.74 -12.58
CA TYR A 35 4.41 15.84 -11.80
C TYR A 35 4.84 14.51 -11.15
N CYS A 36 4.10 13.41 -11.39
CA CYS A 36 4.35 12.11 -10.77
C CYS A 36 5.08 11.17 -11.71
N ASN A 37 6.17 10.57 -11.22
CA ASN A 37 6.84 9.44 -11.85
C ASN A 37 6.68 8.20 -10.96
N ARG A 38 6.00 7.18 -11.46
CA ARG A 38 5.67 5.95 -10.71
C ARG A 38 6.87 5.06 -10.36
N LYS A 39 8.07 5.45 -10.75
CA LYS A 39 9.33 4.88 -10.23
C LYS A 39 9.60 5.29 -8.79
N TYR A 40 8.96 6.36 -8.31
CA TYR A 40 9.10 6.94 -6.98
C TYR A 40 7.79 6.88 -6.20
N ASP A 41 7.86 7.11 -4.90
CA ASP A 41 6.71 7.24 -4.02
C ASP A 41 5.81 8.41 -4.44
N CYS A 42 4.57 8.43 -3.97
CA CYS A 42 3.61 9.48 -4.28
C CYS A 42 4.10 10.83 -3.72
N VAL A 43 4.33 11.80 -4.61
CA VAL A 43 4.83 13.13 -4.24
C VAL A 43 3.76 14.07 -3.66
N ASN A 44 2.49 13.65 -3.66
CA ASN A 44 1.40 14.37 -2.98
C ASN A 44 1.51 14.26 -1.46
N GLU A 45 2.12 13.19 -0.98
CA GLU A 45 2.25 12.90 0.46
C GLU A 45 3.70 12.84 0.90
N SER A 46 4.60 12.54 -0.03
CA SER A 46 6.00 12.24 0.25
C SER A 46 6.94 13.24 -0.42
N ARG A 47 8.13 13.36 0.13
CA ARG A 47 9.29 13.86 -0.62
C ARG A 47 9.71 12.80 -1.63
N PRO A 48 10.37 13.16 -2.75
CA PRO A 48 10.87 12.20 -3.71
C PRO A 48 11.76 11.14 -3.08
N GLY A 49 11.53 9.89 -3.47
CA GLY A 49 12.28 8.76 -2.98
C GLY A 49 11.62 7.45 -3.36
N VAL A 50 12.22 6.35 -2.99
CA VAL A 50 11.70 5.00 -3.18
C VAL A 50 11.60 4.32 -1.82
N THR A 51 10.41 3.89 -1.49
CA THR A 51 10.17 3.04 -0.32
C THR A 51 11.01 1.76 -0.41
N SER A 52 11.66 1.38 0.68
CA SER A 52 12.61 0.26 0.73
C SER A 52 11.96 -1.08 0.37
N ALA A 53 10.69 -1.26 0.73
CA ALA A 53 9.90 -2.44 0.39
C ALA A 53 8.41 -2.15 0.45
N VAL A 54 7.60 -2.99 -0.21
CA VAL A 54 6.13 -3.00 -0.09
C VAL A 54 5.74 -4.19 0.76
N LEU A 55 4.84 -3.97 1.72
CA LEU A 55 4.39 -4.97 2.66
C LEU A 55 3.01 -5.52 2.27
N LYS A 56 2.79 -6.80 2.53
CA LYS A 56 1.46 -7.40 2.61
C LYS A 56 0.84 -7.09 3.98
N PRO A 57 -0.50 -7.16 4.15
CA PRO A 57 -1.15 -6.78 5.40
C PRO A 57 -0.55 -7.43 6.67
N ARG A 58 -0.30 -8.74 6.67
CA ARG A 58 0.31 -9.43 7.82
C ARG A 58 1.77 -9.05 8.05
N GLN A 59 2.52 -8.78 6.97
CA GLN A 59 3.90 -8.26 7.06
C GLN A 59 3.94 -6.86 7.65
N ALA A 60 2.93 -6.03 7.33
CA ALA A 60 2.79 -4.70 7.91
C ALA A 60 2.56 -4.75 9.42
N ILE A 61 1.80 -5.74 9.91
CA ILE A 61 1.62 -5.94 11.36
C ILE A 61 2.93 -6.37 12.03
N ALA A 62 3.65 -7.34 11.46
CA ALA A 62 4.94 -7.77 12.00
C ALA A 62 5.98 -6.64 12.04
N TYR A 63 5.98 -5.79 11.02
CA TYR A 63 6.79 -4.58 10.99
C TYR A 63 6.37 -3.57 12.05
N LEU A 64 5.06 -3.30 12.16
CA LEU A 64 4.50 -2.38 13.14
C LEU A 64 4.83 -2.80 14.58
N GLU A 65 4.78 -4.09 14.91
CA GLU A 65 5.16 -4.63 16.23
C GLU A 65 6.61 -4.25 16.58
N GLN A 66 7.54 -4.47 15.65
CA GLN A 66 8.95 -4.15 15.87
C GLN A 66 9.19 -2.64 16.00
N VAL A 67 8.47 -1.82 15.22
CA VAL A 67 8.54 -0.36 15.31
C VAL A 67 8.03 0.14 16.66
N LEU A 68 6.88 -0.37 17.13
CA LEU A 68 6.30 0.05 18.43
C LEU A 68 7.15 -0.36 19.62
N GLU A 69 7.82 -1.50 19.54
CA GLU A 69 8.78 -1.95 20.56
C GLU A 69 10.00 -1.01 20.63
N ALA A 70 10.53 -0.61 19.48
CA ALA A 70 11.73 0.23 19.39
C ALA A 70 11.44 1.73 19.56
N GLU A 71 10.21 2.19 19.29
CA GLU A 71 9.78 3.58 19.41
C GLU A 71 8.34 3.68 20.00
N PRO A 72 8.24 3.58 21.34
CA PRO A 72 6.94 3.58 22.03
C PRO A 72 6.15 4.91 21.92
N ARG A 73 6.79 5.98 21.44
CA ARG A 73 6.13 7.28 21.22
C ARG A 73 5.29 7.31 19.93
N ILE A 74 5.31 6.24 19.12
CA ILE A 74 4.43 6.15 17.96
C ILE A 74 2.97 6.08 18.42
N THR A 75 2.18 7.04 17.97
CA THR A 75 0.75 7.15 18.26
C THR A 75 -0.13 6.99 17.05
N VAL A 76 0.48 7.05 15.84
CA VAL A 76 -0.22 7.01 14.56
C VAL A 76 0.37 5.92 13.67
N ALA A 77 -0.49 5.04 13.17
CA ALA A 77 -0.20 4.18 12.03
C ALA A 77 -0.90 4.75 10.78
N GLY A 78 -0.10 5.07 9.76
CA GLY A 78 -0.57 5.70 8.53
C GLY A 78 -0.35 4.83 7.30
N ILE A 79 -1.24 4.94 6.31
CA ILE A 79 -1.06 4.39 4.97
C ILE A 79 -1.08 5.55 3.97
N ALA A 80 0.10 5.89 3.45
CA ALA A 80 0.32 7.06 2.58
C ALA A 80 1.05 6.68 1.28
N GLY A 81 0.93 5.45 0.83
CA GLY A 81 1.57 5.05 -0.41
C GLY A 81 2.21 3.65 -0.38
N PRO A 82 3.18 3.44 -1.30
CA PRO A 82 3.81 4.37 -2.28
C PRO A 82 2.91 4.84 -3.43
N GLY A 83 1.72 4.28 -3.60
CA GLY A 83 0.68 4.72 -4.53
C GLY A 83 -0.49 5.36 -3.81
N ASP A 84 -1.71 4.80 -3.99
CA ASP A 84 -2.92 5.29 -3.37
C ASP A 84 -3.66 4.17 -2.61
N PRO A 85 -4.04 4.37 -1.34
CA PRO A 85 -4.75 3.37 -0.53
C PRO A 85 -6.00 2.78 -1.20
N PHE A 86 -6.79 3.60 -1.89
CA PHE A 86 -8.04 3.16 -2.53
C PHE A 86 -7.90 2.77 -4.00
N ALA A 87 -6.67 2.73 -4.52
CA ALA A 87 -6.28 1.92 -5.67
C ALA A 87 -5.84 0.50 -5.25
N ASN A 88 -5.73 0.26 -3.93
CA ASN A 88 -5.38 -1.00 -3.27
C ASN A 88 -6.33 -1.26 -2.07
N PRO A 89 -7.66 -1.17 -2.24
CA PRO A 89 -8.59 -1.16 -1.12
C PRO A 89 -8.53 -2.43 -0.29
N LYS A 90 -8.28 -3.58 -0.92
CA LYS A 90 -8.18 -4.87 -0.24
C LYS A 90 -7.03 -4.90 0.75
N GLU A 91 -5.82 -4.60 0.31
CA GLU A 91 -4.62 -4.59 1.14
C GLU A 91 -4.71 -3.52 2.23
N THR A 92 -5.25 -2.36 1.88
CA THR A 92 -5.43 -1.23 2.80
C THR A 92 -6.40 -1.58 3.93
N LEU A 93 -7.62 -2.02 3.61
CA LEU A 93 -8.65 -2.32 4.59
C LEU A 93 -8.27 -3.53 5.46
N GLU A 94 -7.68 -4.57 4.87
CA GLU A 94 -7.16 -5.70 5.66
C GLU A 94 -6.10 -5.26 6.66
N THR A 95 -5.16 -4.40 6.23
CA THR A 95 -4.14 -3.85 7.15
C THR A 95 -4.79 -3.08 8.29
N ILE A 96 -5.76 -2.20 7.99
CA ILE A 96 -6.47 -1.42 9.01
C ILE A 96 -7.23 -2.32 9.99
N ARG A 97 -7.94 -3.35 9.50
CA ARG A 97 -8.65 -4.33 10.35
C ARG A 97 -7.68 -5.06 11.28
N LEU A 98 -6.51 -5.46 10.77
CA LEU A 98 -5.48 -6.12 11.57
C LEU A 98 -4.90 -5.19 12.63
N ILE A 99 -4.60 -3.94 12.28
CA ILE A 99 -4.11 -2.94 13.24
C ILE A 99 -5.15 -2.70 14.33
N ARG A 100 -6.41 -2.46 13.97
CA ARG A 100 -7.47 -2.17 14.93
C ARG A 100 -7.68 -3.29 15.93
N ARG A 101 -7.59 -4.56 15.47
CA ARG A 101 -7.69 -5.74 16.36
C ARG A 101 -6.49 -5.88 17.30
N ARG A 102 -5.28 -5.57 16.82
CA ARG A 102 -4.04 -5.83 17.57
C ARG A 102 -3.62 -4.63 18.44
N PHE A 103 -3.89 -3.41 17.97
CA PHE A 103 -3.48 -2.14 18.57
C PHE A 103 -4.68 -1.18 18.61
N PRO A 104 -5.65 -1.42 19.50
CA PRO A 104 -6.91 -0.67 19.52
C PRO A 104 -6.74 0.84 19.80
N ASP A 105 -5.66 1.23 20.47
CA ASP A 105 -5.40 2.61 20.87
C ASP A 105 -4.64 3.45 19.84
N LEU A 106 -4.10 2.83 18.78
CA LEU A 106 -3.40 3.58 17.72
C LEU A 106 -4.39 4.41 16.90
N LEU A 107 -4.00 5.64 16.61
CA LEU A 107 -4.68 6.46 15.62
C LEU A 107 -4.40 5.91 14.23
N LEU A 108 -5.44 5.84 13.41
CA LEU A 108 -5.33 5.41 12.02
C LEU A 108 -5.46 6.62 11.09
N CYS A 109 -4.48 6.78 10.21
CA CYS A 109 -4.42 7.87 9.25
C CYS A 109 -4.23 7.34 7.82
N LEU A 110 -4.95 7.93 6.87
CA LEU A 110 -4.83 7.59 5.45
C LEU A 110 -4.52 8.83 4.63
N ALA A 111 -3.77 8.66 3.54
CA ALA A 111 -3.54 9.72 2.57
C ALA A 111 -3.87 9.22 1.17
N THR A 112 -4.82 9.89 0.49
CA THR A 112 -5.42 9.43 -0.77
C THR A 112 -5.71 10.58 -1.74
N ASN A 113 -5.87 10.23 -3.02
CA ASN A 113 -6.39 11.17 -4.02
C ASN A 113 -7.93 11.32 -3.98
N GLY A 114 -8.63 10.50 -3.20
CA GLY A 114 -10.08 10.54 -3.00
C GLY A 114 -10.91 9.80 -4.06
N LEU A 115 -10.35 9.42 -5.21
CA LEU A 115 -11.13 8.83 -6.31
C LEU A 115 -11.84 7.53 -5.94
N GLY A 116 -11.15 6.62 -5.28
CA GLY A 116 -11.68 5.30 -4.92
C GLY A 116 -12.25 5.19 -3.51
N LEU A 117 -12.30 6.30 -2.76
CA LEU A 117 -12.67 6.31 -1.35
C LEU A 117 -14.18 6.14 -1.07
N PRO A 118 -15.13 6.72 -1.86
CA PRO A 118 -16.55 6.76 -1.50
C PRO A 118 -17.17 5.42 -1.11
N PRO A 119 -16.92 4.29 -1.79
CA PRO A 119 -17.49 2.99 -1.42
C PRO A 119 -17.06 2.45 -0.05
N HIS A 120 -16.03 3.03 0.58
CA HIS A 120 -15.40 2.51 1.79
C HIS A 120 -15.63 3.38 3.04
N LEU A 121 -16.42 4.46 2.91
CA LEU A 121 -16.64 5.45 3.98
C LEU A 121 -17.21 4.83 5.26
N ASP A 122 -18.22 3.96 5.15
CA ASP A 122 -18.84 3.31 6.30
C ASP A 122 -17.85 2.39 7.02
N GLU A 123 -17.12 1.58 6.29
CA GLU A 123 -16.11 0.68 6.85
C GLU A 123 -14.97 1.44 7.55
N LEU A 124 -14.53 2.57 7.00
CA LEU A 124 -13.52 3.41 7.65
C LEU A 124 -14.01 3.96 8.99
N ALA A 125 -15.27 4.35 9.08
CA ALA A 125 -15.89 4.80 10.32
C ALA A 125 -16.02 3.66 11.34
N GLU A 126 -16.47 2.48 10.92
CA GLU A 126 -16.56 1.28 11.76
C GLU A 126 -15.19 0.86 12.31
N LEU A 127 -14.14 0.97 11.48
CA LEU A 127 -12.76 0.71 11.86
C LEU A 127 -12.12 1.86 12.65
N GLN A 128 -12.88 2.91 12.96
CA GLN A 128 -12.42 4.07 13.71
C GLN A 128 -11.15 4.72 13.10
N VAL A 129 -11.13 4.87 11.78
CA VAL A 129 -10.12 5.71 11.13
C VAL A 129 -10.36 7.14 11.57
N SER A 130 -9.35 7.75 12.18
CA SER A 130 -9.49 9.06 12.83
C SER A 130 -9.18 10.24 11.90
N HIS A 131 -8.25 10.05 10.98
CA HIS A 131 -7.75 11.11 10.11
C HIS A 131 -7.61 10.63 8.66
N VAL A 132 -8.03 11.48 7.73
CA VAL A 132 -7.82 11.24 6.30
C VAL A 132 -7.29 12.51 5.65
N THR A 133 -6.19 12.37 4.93
CA THR A 133 -5.65 13.42 4.06
C THR A 133 -6.09 13.15 2.63
N LEU A 134 -6.70 14.14 1.97
CA LEU A 134 -6.96 14.06 0.54
C LEU A 134 -6.09 15.07 -0.21
N THR A 135 -5.67 14.71 -1.41
CA THR A 135 -4.99 15.66 -2.31
C THR A 135 -5.99 16.27 -3.26
N VAL A 136 -6.26 17.57 -3.11
CA VAL A 136 -7.11 18.37 -4.00
C VAL A 136 -6.30 19.54 -4.54
N ASN A 137 -5.93 19.47 -5.82
CA ASN A 137 -5.07 20.46 -6.46
C ASN A 137 -5.84 21.57 -7.19
N ALA A 138 -7.11 21.36 -7.46
CA ALA A 138 -8.01 22.32 -8.10
C ALA A 138 -9.46 21.98 -7.80
N VAL A 139 -10.32 23.00 -7.74
CA VAL A 139 -11.78 22.91 -7.68
C VAL A 139 -12.43 23.41 -8.96
N ASP A 140 -11.64 23.83 -9.93
CA ASP A 140 -12.01 24.10 -11.31
C ASP A 140 -11.51 22.95 -12.20
N PRO A 141 -12.40 22.23 -12.91
CA PRO A 141 -12.03 21.15 -13.81
C PRO A 141 -11.11 21.57 -14.96
N GLU A 142 -11.13 22.81 -15.43
CA GLU A 142 -10.25 23.29 -16.48
C GLU A 142 -8.78 23.39 -15.99
N ILE A 143 -8.61 23.77 -14.73
CA ILE A 143 -7.27 23.76 -14.08
C ILE A 143 -6.87 22.31 -13.80
N GLY A 144 -7.78 21.49 -13.27
CA GLY A 144 -7.55 20.07 -13.03
C GLY A 144 -7.11 19.30 -14.27
N ALA A 145 -7.70 19.61 -15.44
CA ALA A 145 -7.36 19.00 -16.72
C ALA A 145 -5.90 19.23 -17.15
N LYS A 146 -5.26 20.30 -16.67
CA LYS A 146 -3.83 20.59 -16.90
C LYS A 146 -2.92 19.77 -15.96
N ILE A 147 -3.46 19.35 -14.81
CA ILE A 147 -2.70 18.66 -13.74
C ILE A 147 -2.68 17.16 -13.93
N TYR A 148 -3.78 16.57 -14.41
CA TYR A 148 -3.95 15.11 -14.47
C TYR A 148 -3.90 14.58 -15.91
N SER A 149 -2.95 13.68 -16.20
CA SER A 149 -2.84 13.01 -17.51
C SER A 149 -3.99 12.07 -17.77
N TRP A 150 -4.42 11.33 -16.75
CA TRP A 150 -5.55 10.42 -16.79
C TRP A 150 -6.07 10.08 -15.38
N VAL A 151 -7.33 9.70 -15.32
CA VAL A 151 -8.03 9.22 -14.13
C VAL A 151 -8.74 7.91 -14.51
N ARG A 152 -8.57 6.86 -13.71
CA ARG A 152 -9.22 5.56 -13.89
C ARG A 152 -10.27 5.34 -12.81
N ASP A 153 -11.54 5.48 -13.15
CA ASP A 153 -12.66 5.11 -12.28
C ASP A 153 -13.19 3.73 -12.72
N GLY A 154 -13.00 2.73 -11.88
CA GLY A 154 -13.30 1.34 -12.20
C GLY A 154 -12.51 0.83 -13.41
N LYS A 155 -13.23 0.48 -14.49
CA LYS A 155 -12.65 -0.03 -15.74
C LYS A 155 -12.42 1.08 -16.80
N VAL A 156 -12.92 2.30 -16.56
CA VAL A 156 -12.87 3.40 -17.53
C VAL A 156 -11.70 4.33 -17.23
N ILE A 157 -10.97 4.70 -18.27
CA ILE A 157 -9.89 5.70 -18.20
C ILE A 157 -10.37 6.98 -18.85
N TYR A 158 -10.45 8.05 -18.07
CA TYR A 158 -10.79 9.39 -18.51
C TYR A 158 -9.53 10.23 -18.74
N ARG A 159 -9.62 11.22 -19.65
CA ARG A 159 -8.55 12.18 -19.95
C ARG A 159 -9.12 13.60 -20.11
N GLY A 160 -8.24 14.62 -20.03
CA GLY A 160 -8.59 16.01 -20.18
C GLY A 160 -9.68 16.47 -19.18
N LEU A 161 -10.59 17.31 -19.65
CA LEU A 161 -11.63 17.91 -18.78
C LEU A 161 -12.45 16.84 -18.05
N LYS A 162 -12.86 15.77 -18.75
CA LYS A 162 -13.66 14.70 -18.15
C LYS A 162 -12.95 13.95 -17.01
N ALA A 163 -11.63 13.80 -17.12
CA ALA A 163 -10.84 13.22 -16.03
C ALA A 163 -10.85 14.09 -14.76
N ALA A 164 -10.72 15.41 -14.95
CA ALA A 164 -10.76 16.37 -13.86
C ALA A 164 -12.14 16.46 -13.21
N GLU A 165 -13.21 16.46 -14.00
CA GLU A 165 -14.60 16.44 -13.50
C GLU A 165 -14.87 15.20 -12.64
N VAL A 166 -14.56 14.00 -13.15
CA VAL A 166 -14.77 12.74 -12.41
C VAL A 166 -13.97 12.70 -11.12
N LEU A 167 -12.70 13.13 -11.15
CA LEU A 167 -11.88 13.16 -9.95
C LEU A 167 -12.42 14.14 -8.91
N LEU A 168 -12.77 15.37 -9.32
CA LEU A 168 -13.31 16.39 -8.43
C LEU A 168 -14.62 15.93 -7.80
N GLU A 169 -15.56 15.37 -8.58
CA GLU A 169 -16.82 14.82 -8.07
C GLU A 169 -16.56 13.81 -6.94
N ARG A 170 -15.66 12.83 -7.16
CA ARG A 170 -15.32 11.83 -6.16
C ARG A 170 -14.61 12.41 -4.94
N GLN A 171 -13.77 13.43 -5.13
CA GLN A 171 -13.11 14.13 -4.02
C GLN A 171 -14.11 14.84 -3.12
N LEU A 172 -15.05 15.60 -3.72
CA LEU A 172 -16.09 16.30 -2.96
C LEU A 172 -17.02 15.33 -2.23
N GLU A 173 -17.43 14.23 -2.89
CA GLU A 173 -18.20 13.14 -2.28
C GLU A 173 -17.45 12.52 -1.08
N SER A 174 -16.15 12.24 -1.26
CA SER A 174 -15.31 11.69 -0.21
C SER A 174 -15.19 12.62 1.00
N ILE A 175 -14.93 13.90 0.78
CA ILE A 175 -14.79 14.89 1.85
C ILE A 175 -16.10 15.02 2.63
N ALA A 176 -17.22 15.22 1.95
CA ALA A 176 -18.53 15.33 2.58
C ALA A 176 -18.86 14.06 3.39
N GLY A 177 -18.59 12.89 2.82
CA GLY A 177 -18.83 11.60 3.47
C GLY A 177 -17.97 11.37 4.70
N LEU A 178 -16.70 11.75 4.69
CA LEU A 178 -15.79 11.69 5.85
C LEU A 178 -16.26 12.64 6.96
N LYS A 179 -16.58 13.89 6.62
CA LYS A 179 -17.06 14.88 7.60
C LYS A 179 -18.39 14.47 8.23
N ALA A 180 -19.32 13.90 7.45
CA ALA A 180 -20.58 13.37 7.98
C ALA A 180 -20.39 12.24 9.01
N ARG A 181 -19.23 11.57 9.00
CA ARG A 181 -18.84 10.49 9.94
C ARG A 181 -17.92 10.95 11.06
N GLY A 182 -17.68 12.26 11.19
CA GLY A 182 -16.84 12.82 12.24
C GLY A 182 -15.32 12.53 12.07
N ILE A 183 -14.89 12.15 10.87
CA ILE A 183 -13.48 11.91 10.58
C ILE A 183 -12.80 13.26 10.32
N THR A 184 -11.62 13.45 10.92
CA THR A 184 -10.81 14.65 10.70
C THR A 184 -10.19 14.64 9.31
N VAL A 185 -10.38 15.71 8.54
CA VAL A 185 -9.96 15.82 7.15
C VAL A 185 -8.91 16.90 6.97
N LYS A 186 -7.78 16.51 6.39
CA LYS A 186 -6.75 17.44 5.89
C LYS A 186 -6.76 17.41 4.36
N ILE A 187 -6.58 18.58 3.75
CA ILE A 187 -6.35 18.68 2.31
C ILE A 187 -4.89 19.05 2.05
N ASN A 188 -4.23 18.27 1.21
CA ASN A 188 -2.98 18.65 0.59
C ASN A 188 -3.27 19.29 -0.77
N THR A 189 -2.67 20.45 -1.03
CA THR A 189 -2.70 21.11 -2.33
C THR A 189 -1.28 21.36 -2.80
N ILE A 190 -0.90 20.71 -3.90
CA ILE A 190 0.41 20.90 -4.53
C ILE A 190 0.36 22.18 -5.36
N ILE A 191 1.19 23.13 -5.02
CA ILE A 191 1.28 24.43 -5.69
C ILE A 191 2.19 24.29 -6.90
N ILE A 192 1.63 24.52 -8.09
CA ILE A 192 2.28 24.35 -9.39
C ILE A 192 2.31 25.72 -10.08
N PRO A 193 3.48 26.36 -10.18
CA PRO A 193 3.62 27.69 -10.75
C PRO A 193 3.01 27.81 -12.15
N GLY A 194 2.20 28.86 -12.36
CA GLY A 194 1.51 29.15 -13.62
C GLY A 194 0.34 28.24 -13.96
N ILE A 195 -0.04 27.31 -13.06
CA ILE A 195 -1.16 26.38 -13.26
C ILE A 195 -2.25 26.61 -12.21
N ASN A 196 -1.95 26.36 -10.91
CA ASN A 196 -2.93 26.51 -9.84
C ASN A 196 -2.47 27.44 -8.69
N ASP A 197 -1.32 28.07 -8.82
CA ASP A 197 -0.75 28.98 -7.82
C ASP A 197 -1.66 30.19 -7.51
N ARG A 198 -2.51 30.60 -8.46
CA ARG A 198 -3.52 31.66 -8.30
C ARG A 198 -4.91 31.14 -7.95
N HIS A 199 -5.11 29.83 -7.88
CA HIS A 199 -6.39 29.18 -7.64
C HIS A 199 -6.53 28.65 -6.20
N VAL A 200 -5.53 28.86 -5.35
CA VAL A 200 -5.49 28.30 -4.00
C VAL A 200 -6.58 28.86 -3.09
N GLN A 201 -6.95 30.13 -3.26
CA GLN A 201 -8.01 30.75 -2.46
C GLN A 201 -9.37 30.11 -2.74
N GLU A 202 -9.69 29.79 -3.99
CA GLU A 202 -10.93 29.07 -4.37
C GLU A 202 -10.93 27.65 -3.81
N VAL A 203 -9.77 26.96 -3.84
CA VAL A 203 -9.62 25.67 -3.16
C VAL A 203 -9.87 25.84 -1.65
N ALA A 204 -9.23 26.80 -0.99
CA ALA A 204 -9.38 27.04 0.44
C ALA A 204 -10.85 27.34 0.81
N THR A 205 -11.53 28.21 0.04
CA THR A 205 -12.94 28.55 0.21
C THR A 205 -13.82 27.31 0.10
N ARG A 206 -13.64 26.52 -0.97
CA ARG A 206 -14.43 25.31 -1.17
C ARG A 206 -14.23 24.27 -0.09
N MET A 207 -12.99 24.12 0.39
CA MET A 207 -12.66 23.19 1.50
C MET A 207 -13.26 23.67 2.82
N ALA A 208 -13.24 24.98 3.12
CA ALA A 208 -13.88 25.55 4.29
C ALA A 208 -15.40 25.35 4.30
N GLU A 209 -16.07 25.53 3.15
CA GLU A 209 -17.52 25.26 2.99
C GLU A 209 -17.88 23.80 3.30
N LEU A 210 -16.97 22.85 3.00
CA LEU A 210 -17.16 21.43 3.27
C LEU A 210 -16.78 21.04 4.71
N GLY A 211 -16.33 21.99 5.54
CA GLY A 211 -15.94 21.76 6.93
C GLY A 211 -14.63 21.00 7.07
N VAL A 212 -13.72 21.11 6.10
CA VAL A 212 -12.35 20.56 6.20
C VAL A 212 -11.62 21.21 7.37
N ASP A 213 -10.84 20.43 8.12
CA ASP A 213 -10.23 20.88 9.37
C ASP A 213 -8.92 21.65 9.15
N ILE A 214 -8.14 21.28 8.13
CA ILE A 214 -6.83 21.92 7.87
C ILE A 214 -6.41 21.77 6.40
N LEU A 215 -5.81 22.83 5.85
CA LEU A 215 -5.20 22.84 4.52
C LEU A 215 -3.67 22.81 4.64
N ASN A 216 -3.01 22.13 3.72
CA ASN A 216 -1.56 22.05 3.62
C ASN A 216 -1.10 22.39 2.21
N CYS A 217 -0.70 23.62 1.97
CA CYS A 217 -0.11 24.04 0.70
C CYS A 217 1.35 23.62 0.62
N MET A 218 1.65 22.73 -0.34
CA MET A 218 2.98 22.18 -0.57
C MET A 218 3.53 22.60 -1.92
N PRO A 219 4.81 22.98 -2.02
CA PRO A 219 5.41 23.26 -3.32
C PRO A 219 5.43 21.98 -4.19
N VAL A 220 5.22 22.10 -5.51
CA VAL A 220 5.47 21.01 -6.43
C VAL A 220 6.97 20.62 -6.35
N PHE A 221 7.23 19.33 -6.48
CA PHE A 221 8.59 18.83 -6.62
C PHE A 221 8.82 18.43 -8.08
N PRO A 222 9.67 19.11 -8.84
CA PRO A 222 9.98 18.75 -10.21
C PRO A 222 10.61 17.36 -10.25
N THR A 223 9.88 16.40 -10.79
CA THR A 223 10.33 15.02 -10.87
C THR A 223 10.79 14.71 -12.30
N ALA A 224 11.99 14.19 -12.45
CA ALA A 224 12.54 13.82 -13.74
C ALA A 224 11.62 12.84 -14.51
N ASP A 225 11.66 12.91 -15.83
CA ASP A 225 10.84 12.09 -16.73
C ASP A 225 9.33 12.28 -16.54
N THR A 226 8.89 13.49 -16.12
CA THR A 226 7.46 13.85 -16.04
C THR A 226 7.14 15.06 -16.91
N PRO A 227 5.87 15.27 -17.33
CA PRO A 227 5.48 16.47 -18.06
C PRO A 227 5.85 17.78 -17.36
N PHE A 228 5.84 17.82 -16.03
CA PHE A 228 6.17 18.99 -15.22
C PHE A 228 7.59 18.99 -14.66
N GLY A 229 8.44 18.05 -15.06
CA GLY A 229 9.82 17.97 -14.60
C GLY A 229 10.70 19.17 -14.99
N HIS A 230 10.24 20.00 -15.92
CA HIS A 230 10.90 21.23 -16.36
C HIS A 230 10.42 22.49 -15.59
N LEU A 231 9.34 22.40 -14.80
CA LEU A 231 8.83 23.54 -14.06
C LEU A 231 9.74 23.83 -12.86
N PRO A 232 9.95 25.11 -12.49
CA PRO A 232 10.66 25.45 -11.27
C PRO A 232 9.80 25.12 -10.04
N GLU A 233 10.46 24.86 -8.91
CA GLU A 233 9.76 24.91 -7.62
C GLU A 233 9.27 26.34 -7.34
N PRO A 234 8.11 26.50 -6.68
CA PRO A 234 7.67 27.81 -6.19
C PRO A 234 8.72 28.41 -5.24
N LEU A 235 8.97 29.70 -5.36
CA LEU A 235 9.89 30.39 -4.44
C LEU A 235 9.34 30.38 -3.00
N PRO A 236 10.21 30.34 -1.96
CA PRO A 236 9.79 30.34 -0.57
C PRO A 236 8.87 31.51 -0.21
N GLU A 237 9.12 32.69 -0.77
CA GLU A 237 8.29 33.90 -0.56
C GLU A 237 6.90 33.74 -1.16
N GLN A 238 6.79 33.14 -2.33
CA GLN A 238 5.51 32.82 -2.99
C GLN A 238 4.72 31.84 -2.13
N MET A 239 5.36 30.76 -1.65
CA MET A 239 4.72 29.79 -0.75
C MET A 239 4.26 30.42 0.55
N THR A 240 5.03 31.33 1.12
CA THR A 240 4.69 32.09 2.34
C THR A 240 3.47 32.97 2.09
N GLY A 241 3.43 33.69 0.96
CA GLY A 241 2.29 34.51 0.55
C GLY A 241 1.00 33.66 0.40
N ILE A 242 1.07 32.59 -0.39
CA ILE A 242 -0.05 31.68 -0.64
C ILE A 242 -0.61 31.08 0.66
N ARG A 243 0.26 30.59 1.55
CA ARG A 243 -0.15 30.04 2.85
C ARG A 243 -0.82 31.07 3.72
N ARG A 244 -0.28 32.28 3.82
CA ARG A 244 -0.87 33.38 4.59
C ARG A 244 -2.25 33.78 4.07
N GLU A 245 -2.44 33.83 2.77
CA GLU A 245 -3.72 34.14 2.15
C GLU A 245 -4.74 33.02 2.41
N ALA A 246 -4.35 31.74 2.22
CA ALA A 246 -5.21 30.60 2.48
C ALA A 246 -5.59 30.51 3.99
N GLU A 247 -4.70 30.89 4.89
CA GLU A 247 -4.92 30.85 6.34
C GLU A 247 -6.02 31.82 6.81
N THR A 248 -6.30 32.87 6.04
CA THR A 248 -7.44 33.76 6.32
C THR A 248 -8.79 33.08 6.10
N ILE A 249 -8.82 31.95 5.40
CA ILE A 249 -10.04 31.22 5.00
C ILE A 249 -10.17 29.90 5.79
N ILE A 250 -9.07 29.14 5.91
CA ILE A 250 -9.03 27.83 6.54
C ILE A 250 -7.69 27.62 7.27
N PRO A 251 -7.66 26.95 8.47
CA PRO A 251 -6.41 26.66 9.15
C PRO A 251 -5.35 26.03 8.24
N GLN A 252 -4.11 26.52 8.33
CA GLN A 252 -3.00 26.12 7.48
C GLN A 252 -1.96 25.30 8.26
N MET A 253 -1.47 24.20 7.66
CA MET A 253 -0.39 23.41 8.23
C MET A 253 0.99 24.02 7.88
N HIS A 254 1.75 24.45 8.89
CA HIS A 254 3.09 25.06 8.70
C HIS A 254 4.26 24.11 9.01
N HIS A 255 4.02 22.99 9.70
CA HIS A 255 5.04 22.05 10.20
C HIS A 255 5.15 20.75 9.40
N CYS A 256 4.70 20.75 8.15
CA CYS A 256 4.78 19.58 7.27
C CYS A 256 6.23 19.29 6.86
N THR A 257 6.73 18.09 7.17
CA THR A 257 8.08 17.65 6.82
C THR A 257 8.11 16.78 5.56
N ARG A 258 6.96 16.56 4.90
CA ARG A 258 6.81 15.69 3.72
C ARG A 258 7.39 14.30 4.00
N CYS A 259 6.73 13.55 4.84
CA CYS A 259 7.12 12.20 5.22
C CYS A 259 7.16 11.27 4.00
N ARG A 260 8.03 10.26 4.04
CA ARG A 260 8.05 9.19 3.04
C ARG A 260 6.92 8.17 3.30
N ALA A 261 6.62 7.34 2.29
CA ALA A 261 5.63 6.27 2.42
C ALA A 261 6.05 5.16 3.41
N ASP A 262 7.31 5.14 3.83
CA ASP A 262 7.89 4.26 4.85
C ASP A 262 8.39 5.01 6.10
N ALA A 263 7.89 6.23 6.35
CA ALA A 263 8.37 7.10 7.43
C ALA A 263 8.12 6.51 8.81
N VAL A 264 9.12 6.64 9.70
CA VAL A 264 9.05 6.22 11.12
C VAL A 264 9.64 7.30 12.01
N GLY A 265 9.02 7.51 13.19
CA GLY A 265 9.55 8.37 14.24
C GLY A 265 8.76 9.67 14.42
N LEU A 266 9.35 10.62 15.10
CA LEU A 266 8.78 11.95 15.32
C LEU A 266 8.97 12.83 14.07
N LEU A 267 8.19 13.90 13.94
CA LEU A 267 8.36 14.84 12.81
C LEU A 267 9.74 15.53 12.83
N GLU A 268 10.32 15.75 13.99
CA GLU A 268 11.63 16.37 14.17
C GLU A 268 12.78 15.36 14.31
N ALA A 269 12.47 14.07 14.49
CA ALA A 269 13.43 12.98 14.63
C ALA A 269 12.98 11.79 13.79
N ASP A 270 13.23 11.90 12.49
CA ASP A 270 12.92 10.84 11.51
C ASP A 270 13.92 9.69 11.67
N ARG A 271 13.40 8.47 11.84
CA ARG A 271 14.16 7.24 12.03
C ARG A 271 13.98 6.26 10.86
N THR A 272 13.45 6.72 9.73
CA THR A 272 13.15 5.87 8.56
C THR A 272 14.34 5.02 8.13
N ASP A 273 15.55 5.59 8.11
CA ASP A 273 16.74 4.87 7.67
C ASP A 273 17.16 3.75 8.63
N GLU A 274 16.91 3.89 9.94
CA GLU A 274 17.17 2.85 10.94
C GLU A 274 16.28 1.63 10.74
N PHE A 275 15.03 1.85 10.33
CA PHE A 275 14.04 0.78 10.12
C PHE A 275 14.02 0.18 8.71
N ARG A 276 14.84 0.68 7.78
CA ARG A 276 14.89 0.18 6.39
C ARG A 276 15.21 -1.31 6.30
N GLY A 277 16.18 -1.77 7.09
CA GLY A 277 16.55 -3.20 7.16
C GLY A 277 15.41 -4.05 7.71
N CYS A 278 14.75 -3.60 8.77
CA CYS A 278 13.60 -4.24 9.39
C CYS A 278 12.42 -4.34 8.39
N LEU A 279 12.09 -3.25 7.69
CA LEU A 279 11.05 -3.21 6.67
C LEU A 279 11.31 -4.23 5.56
N SER A 280 12.53 -4.28 5.05
CA SER A 280 12.94 -5.22 3.99
C SER A 280 12.88 -6.68 4.47
N ALA A 281 13.30 -6.96 5.69
CA ALA A 281 13.23 -8.29 6.29
C ALA A 281 11.77 -8.74 6.45
N CYS A 282 10.88 -7.87 6.95
CA CYS A 282 9.45 -8.16 7.07
C CYS A 282 8.82 -8.45 5.69
N ALA A 283 9.18 -7.69 4.65
CA ALA A 283 8.69 -7.90 3.29
C ALA A 283 9.12 -9.26 2.70
N GLY A 284 10.28 -9.78 3.13
CA GLY A 284 10.79 -11.10 2.74
C GLY A 284 10.25 -12.27 3.58
N SER A 285 9.55 -12.00 4.68
CA SER A 285 9.11 -13.01 5.65
C SER A 285 7.70 -13.54 5.40
N VAL A 286 7.38 -14.68 6.03
CA VAL A 286 6.01 -15.18 6.22
C VAL A 286 5.66 -15.06 7.70
N PRO A 287 4.90 -14.03 8.10
CA PRO A 287 4.61 -13.76 9.50
C PRO A 287 3.86 -14.89 10.18
N ALA A 288 4.10 -15.05 11.48
CA ALA A 288 3.33 -15.97 12.30
C ALA A 288 1.85 -15.59 12.32
N ALA A 289 0.97 -16.61 12.33
CA ALA A 289 -0.45 -16.44 12.44
C ALA A 289 -1.00 -17.56 13.35
N ALA A 290 -1.65 -17.18 14.44
CA ALA A 290 -2.14 -18.16 15.42
C ALA A 290 -3.23 -19.07 14.84
N ASP A 291 -4.04 -18.53 13.92
CA ASP A 291 -5.07 -19.26 13.19
C ASP A 291 -4.52 -20.12 12.02
N ARG A 292 -3.22 -19.99 11.71
CA ARG A 292 -2.54 -20.66 10.58
C ARG A 292 -1.16 -21.15 10.99
N PRO A 293 -1.08 -22.12 11.90
CA PRO A 293 0.21 -22.58 12.45
C PRO A 293 1.03 -23.40 11.45
N TYR A 294 0.45 -23.88 10.35
CA TYR A 294 1.07 -24.87 9.48
C TYR A 294 1.64 -24.29 8.20
N VAL A 295 2.44 -25.10 7.50
CA VAL A 295 3.01 -24.85 6.18
C VAL A 295 2.71 -26.04 5.29
N ALA A 296 2.06 -25.79 4.15
CA ALA A 296 1.83 -26.80 3.12
C ALA A 296 3.06 -26.89 2.20
N VAL A 297 3.41 -28.08 1.73
CA VAL A 297 4.57 -28.32 0.87
C VAL A 297 4.19 -29.20 -0.30
N ALA A 298 4.50 -28.74 -1.52
CA ALA A 298 4.42 -29.52 -2.73
C ALA A 298 5.77 -30.22 -2.96
N THR A 299 5.83 -31.51 -2.74
CA THR A 299 7.03 -32.33 -2.81
C THR A 299 6.75 -33.69 -3.38
N GLN A 300 7.74 -34.29 -4.05
CA GLN A 300 7.64 -35.63 -4.59
C GLN A 300 8.13 -36.68 -3.57
N GLU A 301 9.16 -36.37 -2.81
CA GLU A 301 9.83 -37.31 -1.90
C GLU A 301 9.90 -36.89 -0.44
N GLY A 302 9.35 -35.70 -0.09
CA GLY A 302 9.30 -35.21 1.30
C GLY A 302 10.61 -34.61 1.85
N VAL A 303 11.58 -34.32 0.99
CA VAL A 303 12.87 -33.73 1.36
C VAL A 303 13.08 -32.37 0.71
N LEU A 304 12.73 -32.25 -0.56
CA LEU A 304 12.89 -31.06 -1.36
C LEU A 304 11.52 -30.44 -1.75
N VAL A 305 11.50 -29.14 -1.92
CA VAL A 305 10.39 -28.43 -2.59
C VAL A 305 10.67 -28.51 -4.09
N ASN A 306 10.00 -29.42 -4.80
CA ASN A 306 10.34 -29.75 -6.18
C ASN A 306 9.13 -29.93 -7.12
N LEU A 307 7.88 -29.77 -6.64
CA LEU A 307 6.69 -29.81 -7.46
C LEU A 307 6.12 -28.41 -7.70
N HIS A 308 5.66 -28.19 -8.95
CA HIS A 308 4.82 -27.06 -9.28
C HIS A 308 3.42 -27.23 -8.67
N LEU A 309 2.78 -26.15 -8.21
CA LEU A 309 1.49 -26.22 -7.52
C LEU A 309 0.44 -27.03 -8.30
N GLY A 310 0.40 -26.83 -9.63
CA GLY A 310 -0.57 -27.48 -10.50
C GLY A 310 -0.31 -28.96 -10.73
N GLU A 311 0.89 -29.45 -10.47
CA GLU A 311 1.35 -30.84 -10.65
C GLU A 311 1.22 -31.67 -9.38
N ALA A 312 1.08 -31.01 -8.21
CA ALA A 312 0.97 -31.69 -6.93
C ALA A 312 -0.34 -32.51 -6.87
N ALA A 313 -0.22 -33.81 -6.60
CA ALA A 313 -1.35 -34.68 -6.32
C ALA A 313 -1.81 -34.57 -4.86
N SER A 314 -0.91 -34.17 -3.95
CA SER A 314 -1.13 -33.96 -2.55
C SER A 314 -0.16 -32.91 -1.98
N PHE A 315 -0.44 -32.42 -0.79
CA PHE A 315 0.40 -31.51 -0.05
C PHE A 315 0.74 -32.12 1.31
N GLN A 316 2.01 -32.13 1.65
CA GLN A 316 2.44 -32.44 3.01
C GLN A 316 2.23 -31.23 3.92
N ILE A 317 1.58 -31.41 5.04
CA ILE A 317 1.35 -30.35 6.04
C ILE A 317 2.37 -30.49 7.15
N TRP A 318 3.17 -29.41 7.31
CA TRP A 318 4.26 -29.37 8.28
C TRP A 318 3.94 -28.38 9.41
N GLY A 319 4.37 -28.75 10.60
CA GLY A 319 4.23 -27.93 11.82
C GLY A 319 5.34 -28.17 12.82
N ILE A 320 5.32 -27.41 13.92
CA ILE A 320 6.20 -27.65 15.07
C ILE A 320 5.49 -28.63 16.02
N LYS A 321 6.14 -29.75 16.32
CA LYS A 321 5.69 -30.72 17.32
C LYS A 321 6.90 -31.19 18.12
N ASP A 322 6.82 -31.09 19.45
CA ASP A 322 7.91 -31.43 20.37
C ASP A 322 9.21 -30.64 20.08
N GLY A 323 9.08 -29.37 19.69
CA GLY A 323 10.22 -28.49 19.37
C GLY A 323 10.90 -28.75 18.03
N ALA A 324 10.40 -29.67 17.20
CA ALA A 324 10.97 -30.02 15.90
C ALA A 324 9.95 -29.84 14.77
N TYR A 325 10.43 -29.57 13.56
CA TYR A 325 9.60 -29.56 12.35
C TYR A 325 9.22 -31.00 11.99
N LYS A 326 7.91 -31.28 11.97
CA LYS A 326 7.39 -32.60 11.62
C LYS A 326 6.32 -32.48 10.53
N MET A 327 6.34 -33.43 9.63
CA MET A 327 5.20 -33.69 8.75
C MET A 327 4.07 -34.28 9.59
N LEU A 328 2.92 -33.63 9.60
CA LEU A 328 1.76 -33.95 10.43
C LEU A 328 0.76 -34.81 9.69
N GLU A 329 0.47 -34.47 8.46
CA GLU A 329 -0.48 -35.15 7.60
C GLU A 329 -0.23 -34.84 6.14
N GLU A 330 -0.88 -35.61 5.26
CA GLU A 330 -0.91 -35.37 3.83
C GLU A 330 -2.36 -35.11 3.40
N ARG A 331 -2.55 -34.04 2.60
CA ARG A 331 -3.88 -33.64 2.11
C ARG A 331 -3.93 -33.75 0.59
N PRO A 332 -4.96 -34.41 0.03
CA PRO A 332 -5.09 -34.53 -1.42
C PRO A 332 -5.33 -33.17 -2.09
N ALA A 333 -4.68 -32.94 -3.21
CA ALA A 333 -4.95 -31.76 -4.04
C ALA A 333 -6.26 -31.95 -4.83
N PRO A 334 -7.02 -30.87 -5.12
CA PRO A 334 -8.16 -30.92 -6.02
C PRO A 334 -7.75 -31.40 -7.42
N ARG A 335 -8.57 -32.24 -8.05
CA ARG A 335 -8.30 -32.78 -9.39
C ARG A 335 -8.09 -31.66 -10.41
N PRO A 336 -7.23 -31.86 -11.44
CA PRO A 336 -7.08 -30.92 -12.54
C PRO A 336 -8.42 -30.66 -13.26
N GLY A 337 -8.63 -29.38 -13.68
CA GLY A 337 -9.89 -28.94 -14.30
C GLY A 337 -10.65 -27.96 -13.40
N GLY A 338 -11.83 -27.50 -13.80
CA GLY A 338 -12.71 -26.62 -12.99
C GLY A 338 -12.32 -25.14 -12.96
N GLY A 339 -11.31 -24.69 -13.73
CA GLY A 339 -10.96 -23.26 -13.82
C GLY A 339 -10.56 -22.64 -12.48
N ALA A 340 -11.10 -21.45 -12.17
CA ALA A 340 -10.78 -20.70 -10.95
C ALA A 340 -11.27 -21.40 -9.66
N ASP A 341 -12.35 -22.14 -9.71
CA ASP A 341 -12.96 -22.81 -8.55
C ASP A 341 -12.02 -23.87 -7.94
N ARG A 342 -11.20 -24.50 -8.78
CA ARG A 342 -10.16 -25.42 -8.31
C ARG A 342 -9.20 -24.74 -7.31
N TRP A 343 -8.84 -23.49 -7.57
CA TRP A 343 -7.88 -22.78 -6.74
C TRP A 343 -8.47 -22.35 -5.41
N TRP A 344 -9.77 -22.02 -5.38
CA TRP A 344 -10.49 -21.77 -4.14
C TRP A 344 -10.65 -23.05 -3.30
N THR A 345 -10.97 -24.17 -3.95
CA THR A 345 -11.01 -25.49 -3.27
C THR A 345 -9.63 -25.84 -2.71
N MET A 346 -8.56 -25.58 -3.45
CA MET A 346 -7.18 -25.79 -2.98
C MET A 346 -6.83 -24.91 -1.79
N ALA A 347 -7.24 -23.64 -1.81
CA ALA A 347 -7.07 -22.73 -0.68
C ALA A 347 -7.79 -23.23 0.57
N GLU A 348 -8.99 -23.79 0.44
CA GLU A 348 -9.75 -24.35 1.56
C GLU A 348 -9.05 -25.58 2.15
N THR A 349 -8.38 -26.42 1.36
CA THR A 349 -7.59 -27.56 1.88
C THR A 349 -6.37 -27.09 2.71
N MET A 350 -5.96 -25.83 2.59
CA MET A 350 -4.81 -25.23 3.26
C MET A 350 -5.19 -24.07 4.18
N LYS A 351 -6.47 -23.95 4.58
CA LYS A 351 -6.98 -22.78 5.33
C LYS A 351 -6.30 -22.52 6.66
N ASP A 352 -5.70 -23.53 7.25
CA ASP A 352 -4.92 -23.47 8.50
C ASP A 352 -3.39 -23.36 8.24
N CYS A 353 -2.99 -23.24 6.97
CA CYS A 353 -1.58 -23.01 6.60
C CYS A 353 -1.33 -21.52 6.36
N ARG A 354 -0.21 -21.01 6.89
CA ARG A 354 0.24 -19.63 6.63
C ARG A 354 0.94 -19.50 5.28
N ALA A 355 1.51 -20.58 4.77
CA ALA A 355 2.23 -20.62 3.50
C ALA A 355 2.06 -21.95 2.79
N VAL A 356 2.30 -21.92 1.45
CA VAL A 356 2.54 -23.12 0.66
C VAL A 356 3.88 -23.00 -0.08
N LEU A 357 4.74 -24.00 0.08
CA LEU A 357 6.03 -24.11 -0.59
C LEU A 357 5.86 -24.87 -1.90
N VAL A 358 6.29 -24.27 -2.99
CA VAL A 358 6.16 -24.81 -4.35
C VAL A 358 7.40 -24.49 -5.19
N SER A 359 7.74 -25.33 -6.16
CA SER A 359 8.80 -25.02 -7.14
C SER A 359 8.37 -24.00 -8.19
N GLY A 360 7.05 -23.83 -8.38
CA GLY A 360 6.46 -22.89 -9.30
C GLY A 360 4.94 -22.80 -9.11
N ILE A 361 4.37 -21.65 -9.51
CA ILE A 361 2.95 -21.36 -9.44
C ILE A 361 2.58 -20.33 -10.50
N GLY A 362 1.42 -20.47 -11.11
CA GLY A 362 0.87 -19.46 -12.03
C GLY A 362 0.29 -18.25 -11.31
N ASP A 363 0.10 -17.14 -12.03
CA ASP A 363 -0.38 -15.88 -11.44
C ASP A 363 -1.78 -15.99 -10.82
N THR A 364 -2.71 -16.69 -11.50
CA THR A 364 -4.08 -16.85 -10.99
C THR A 364 -4.14 -17.65 -9.68
N PRO A 365 -3.55 -18.85 -9.57
CA PRO A 365 -3.54 -19.57 -8.29
C PRO A 365 -2.75 -18.81 -7.19
N ALA A 366 -1.68 -18.10 -7.54
CA ALA A 366 -0.97 -17.28 -6.57
C ALA A 366 -1.86 -16.18 -5.98
N ALA A 367 -2.63 -15.50 -6.84
CA ALA A 367 -3.58 -14.48 -6.41
C ALA A 367 -4.67 -15.05 -5.49
N VAL A 368 -5.28 -16.20 -5.89
CA VAL A 368 -6.34 -16.86 -5.10
C VAL A 368 -5.83 -17.30 -3.73
N LEU A 369 -4.67 -17.98 -3.69
CA LEU A 369 -4.08 -18.44 -2.41
C LEU A 369 -3.74 -17.26 -1.49
N SER A 370 -3.10 -16.22 -2.02
CA SER A 370 -2.81 -15.01 -1.25
C SER A 370 -4.09 -14.34 -0.74
N GLU A 371 -5.15 -14.34 -1.57
CA GLU A 371 -6.47 -13.83 -1.20
C GLU A 371 -7.11 -14.63 -0.06
N ALA A 372 -6.95 -15.94 -0.11
CA ALA A 372 -7.40 -16.84 0.95
C ALA A 372 -6.47 -16.81 2.19
N GLY A 373 -5.41 -16.01 2.20
CA GLY A 373 -4.48 -15.85 3.33
C GLY A 373 -3.40 -16.94 3.43
N VAL A 374 -3.19 -17.71 2.36
CA VAL A 374 -2.09 -18.66 2.25
C VAL A 374 -1.00 -18.03 1.38
N GLU A 375 0.19 -17.81 1.94
CA GLU A 375 1.30 -17.18 1.22
C GLU A 375 2.00 -18.18 0.28
N PRO A 376 1.98 -17.99 -1.05
CA PRO A 376 2.73 -18.83 -1.97
C PRO A 376 4.22 -18.48 -1.92
N VAL A 377 5.06 -19.41 -1.54
CA VAL A 377 6.51 -19.28 -1.52
C VAL A 377 7.10 -20.13 -2.64
N VAL A 378 7.59 -19.48 -3.69
CA VAL A 378 8.25 -20.16 -4.82
C VAL A 378 9.72 -20.33 -4.49
N MET A 379 10.17 -21.57 -4.36
CA MET A 379 11.54 -21.91 -4.03
C MET A 379 11.94 -23.28 -4.59
N ASN A 380 13.24 -23.54 -4.60
CA ASN A 380 13.80 -24.88 -4.83
C ASN A 380 14.82 -25.15 -3.74
N GLY A 381 14.77 -26.31 -3.12
CA GLY A 381 15.72 -26.69 -2.08
C GLY A 381 15.08 -27.46 -0.94
N PHE A 382 15.82 -27.60 0.15
CA PHE A 382 15.39 -28.42 1.28
C PHE A 382 14.19 -27.82 2.02
N ILE A 383 13.18 -28.63 2.30
CA ILE A 383 12.00 -28.27 3.10
C ILE A 383 12.44 -27.70 4.47
N ALA A 384 13.40 -28.35 5.12
CA ALA A 384 13.90 -27.93 6.44
C ALA A 384 14.44 -26.49 6.46
N MET A 385 15.13 -26.06 5.40
CA MET A 385 15.63 -24.67 5.29
C MET A 385 14.49 -23.66 5.22
N ALA A 386 13.45 -23.96 4.43
CA ALA A 386 12.28 -23.10 4.32
C ALA A 386 11.50 -23.03 5.63
N LEU A 387 11.29 -24.17 6.29
CA LEU A 387 10.60 -24.21 7.59
C LEU A 387 11.37 -23.42 8.65
N THR A 388 12.71 -23.53 8.67
CA THR A 388 13.54 -22.75 9.58
C THR A 388 13.38 -21.25 9.35
N ALA A 389 13.38 -20.81 8.10
CA ALA A 389 13.18 -19.39 7.78
C ALA A 389 11.74 -18.94 8.13
N ILE A 390 10.72 -19.72 7.78
CA ILE A 390 9.30 -19.36 8.04
C ILE A 390 9.00 -19.33 9.54
N TYR A 391 9.37 -20.34 10.28
CA TYR A 391 9.06 -20.42 11.72
C TYR A 391 9.98 -19.55 12.57
N GLY A 392 11.20 -19.26 12.10
CA GLY A 392 12.12 -18.33 12.73
C GLY A 392 11.91 -16.87 12.36
N GLY A 393 10.93 -16.54 11.50
CA GLY A 393 10.68 -15.18 11.04
C GLY A 393 11.78 -14.64 10.11
N GLY A 394 12.58 -15.52 9.51
CA GLY A 394 13.70 -15.15 8.65
C GLY A 394 13.27 -14.75 7.24
N ASP A 395 14.21 -14.10 6.53
CA ASP A 395 14.05 -13.70 5.13
C ASP A 395 14.13 -14.92 4.19
N LEU A 396 13.12 -15.07 3.35
CA LEU A 396 13.03 -16.13 2.34
C LEU A 396 13.67 -15.74 1.00
N SER A 397 14.18 -14.52 0.85
CA SER A 397 14.72 -14.03 -0.43
C SER A 397 15.88 -14.87 -0.96
N GLY A 398 16.72 -15.39 -0.06
CA GLY A 398 17.83 -16.27 -0.40
C GLY A 398 17.42 -17.68 -0.86
N LEU A 399 16.16 -18.09 -0.60
CA LEU A 399 15.61 -19.39 -0.96
C LEU A 399 14.82 -19.35 -2.26
N LYS A 400 14.52 -18.18 -2.78
CA LYS A 400 13.75 -17.99 -4.02
C LYS A 400 14.50 -18.59 -5.20
N GLY A 401 13.94 -19.63 -5.82
CA GLY A 401 14.43 -20.16 -7.08
C GLY A 401 14.46 -19.07 -8.16
N ARG A 402 15.44 -19.10 -9.07
CA ARG A 402 15.45 -18.21 -10.23
C ARG A 402 14.13 -18.40 -11.00
N ARG A 403 13.34 -17.33 -11.18
CA ARG A 403 12.23 -17.34 -12.14
C ARG A 403 12.82 -17.74 -13.49
N ARG A 404 12.47 -18.90 -14.02
CA ARG A 404 12.73 -19.20 -15.44
C ARG A 404 11.94 -18.16 -16.22
N GLY A 405 12.65 -17.31 -16.98
CA GLY A 405 12.02 -16.43 -17.94
C GLY A 405 11.08 -17.23 -18.80
N VAL A 406 9.93 -16.65 -19.14
CA VAL A 406 8.97 -17.22 -20.10
C VAL A 406 9.76 -17.56 -21.35
N ALA A 407 9.96 -18.86 -21.60
CA ALA A 407 10.54 -19.32 -22.84
C ALA A 407 9.60 -18.87 -23.95
N GLY A 408 10.14 -18.06 -24.87
CA GLY A 408 9.41 -17.55 -26.01
C GLY A 408 8.69 -18.70 -26.74
N GLY A 409 7.44 -18.44 -27.11
CA GLY A 409 6.59 -19.40 -27.81
C GLY A 409 7.33 -20.02 -28.97
N CYS A 410 7.22 -21.35 -29.11
CA CYS A 410 7.58 -22.09 -30.30
C CYS A 410 6.81 -21.52 -31.49
N SER A 411 7.46 -20.68 -32.29
CA SER A 411 7.01 -20.41 -33.64
C SER A 411 7.25 -21.70 -34.48
N GLN A 412 6.18 -22.40 -34.76
CA GLN A 412 6.20 -23.45 -35.81
C GLN A 412 6.56 -22.77 -37.14
N LYS A 413 7.81 -22.88 -37.55
CA LYS A 413 8.17 -22.72 -38.97
C LYS A 413 7.69 -23.94 -39.72
N LYS A 414 6.62 -23.78 -40.48
CA LYS A 414 6.36 -24.62 -41.66
C LYS A 414 7.47 -24.33 -42.68
N SER A 415 8.30 -25.29 -42.99
CA SER A 415 9.08 -25.33 -44.18
C SER A 415 8.89 -26.72 -44.80
N GLY A 416 7.93 -26.79 -45.70
CA GLY A 416 7.98 -27.78 -46.77
C GLY A 416 8.71 -27.11 -47.92
N GLU A 417 9.77 -27.75 -48.37
CA GLU A 417 10.22 -27.79 -49.76
C GLU A 417 11.35 -28.80 -49.86
N GLY A 418 11.15 -29.78 -50.70
CA GLY A 418 12.08 -30.84 -50.94
C GLY A 418 13.27 -30.38 -51.74
N CYS A 419 14.36 -31.11 -51.57
CA CYS A 419 15.46 -31.14 -52.54
C CYS A 419 15.69 -32.55 -53.00
N MET A 420 15.82 -32.64 -54.33
CA MET A 420 16.40 -33.79 -55.02
C MET A 420 17.79 -34.13 -54.44
#